data_443b2adc1b47cbf99002f03c82dd2a90
#
_entry.id   443b2adc1b47cbf99002f03c82dd2a90
#
_cell.length_a   1.000
_cell.length_b   1.000
_cell.length_c   1.000
_cell.angle_alpha   90.00
_cell.angle_beta   90.00
_cell.angle_gamma   90.00
#
_symmetry.space_group_name_H-M   'P 1'
#
loop_
_entity.id
_entity.type
_entity.pdbx_description
1 polymer ?
#
loop_
_entity_poly.entity_id
_entity_poly.type
_entity_poly.pdbx_seq_one_letter_code
_entity_poly.pdbx_strand_id
1 'polypeptide(L)'
;MRIETNAANRKDVVKAVSAILGQPSRYLGVPTCAYEVGNCTIDRSGAVETEDEKTAEMVRAGLLEQGLIESPQAEVEETTVSLPVEGMTAEGLKNLIFLIHSKQYLINRSFAEEVFRIPAELTEELGSAELPDTEAFLQAFKSHAEGCKGIGFFDGKMAFTLPAINDPDMILAFTHLAAAMAQQARGQKRIRPERPSRKMKNTT
;
A
#
# COMPACT_ATOMS: atom_id res chain seq x y z
N MET A 1 -17.98 -21.03 4.25
CA MET A 1 -16.83 -20.15 4.56
C MET A 1 -16.09 -20.70 5.78
N ARG A 2 -14.75 -20.65 5.79
CA ARG A 2 -13.91 -21.13 6.90
C ARG A 2 -13.14 -19.98 7.51
N ILE A 3 -13.15 -19.87 8.84
CA ILE A 3 -12.47 -18.82 9.63
C ILE A 3 -11.43 -19.51 10.51
N GLU A 4 -10.14 -19.28 10.23
CA GLU A 4 -9.06 -19.78 11.07
C GLU A 4 -8.94 -18.91 12.34
N THR A 5 -8.65 -19.54 13.47
CA THR A 5 -8.49 -18.85 14.76
C THR A 5 -7.08 -19.04 15.30
N ASN A 6 -6.59 -18.05 16.07
CA ASN A 6 -5.30 -18.08 16.75
C ASN A 6 -5.42 -18.46 18.24
N ALA A 7 -6.59 -18.93 18.67
CA ALA A 7 -6.85 -19.29 20.07
C ALA A 7 -6.02 -20.49 20.50
N ALA A 8 -5.31 -20.35 21.62
CA ALA A 8 -4.55 -21.47 22.22
C ALA A 8 -5.44 -22.64 22.64
N ASN A 9 -6.74 -22.38 22.88
CA ASN A 9 -7.70 -23.40 23.28
C ASN A 9 -9.01 -23.22 22.52
N ARG A 10 -9.39 -24.26 21.74
CA ARG A 10 -10.64 -24.24 20.96
C ARG A 10 -11.90 -24.02 21.82
N LYS A 11 -11.90 -24.37 23.12
CA LYS A 11 -13.04 -24.12 24.00
C LYS A 11 -13.34 -22.62 24.17
N ASP A 12 -12.33 -21.78 24.02
CA ASP A 12 -12.53 -20.33 24.10
C ASP A 12 -13.19 -19.83 22.84
N VAL A 13 -12.86 -20.40 21.66
CA VAL A 13 -13.58 -20.16 20.40
C VAL A 13 -15.03 -20.61 20.49
N VAL A 14 -15.28 -21.80 21.03
CA VAL A 14 -16.66 -22.33 21.21
C VAL A 14 -17.49 -21.41 22.08
N LYS A 15 -16.95 -20.92 23.22
CA LYS A 15 -17.62 -19.97 24.10
C LYS A 15 -17.90 -18.65 23.40
N ALA A 16 -16.91 -18.13 22.68
CA ALA A 16 -17.03 -16.87 21.94
C ALA A 16 -18.14 -16.96 20.88
N VAL A 17 -18.11 -17.99 20.02
CA VAL A 17 -19.12 -18.21 18.99
C VAL A 17 -20.52 -18.40 19.60
N SER A 18 -20.59 -19.15 20.72
CA SER A 18 -21.85 -19.34 21.45
C SER A 18 -22.42 -18.03 22.00
N ALA A 19 -21.57 -17.15 22.51
CA ALA A 19 -21.97 -15.83 23.00
C ALA A 19 -22.39 -14.90 21.84
N ILE A 20 -21.64 -14.90 20.74
CA ILE A 20 -21.94 -14.07 19.55
C ILE A 20 -23.30 -14.46 18.92
N LEU A 21 -23.54 -15.76 18.77
CA LEU A 21 -24.77 -16.24 18.15
C LEU A 21 -25.94 -16.38 19.15
N GLY A 22 -25.70 -16.27 20.45
CA GLY A 22 -26.71 -16.49 21.49
C GLY A 22 -27.25 -17.91 21.52
N GLN A 23 -26.46 -18.90 21.04
CA GLN A 23 -26.90 -20.29 20.91
C GLN A 23 -26.01 -21.25 21.69
N PRO A 24 -26.55 -22.34 22.25
CA PRO A 24 -25.75 -23.31 22.99
C PRO A 24 -24.84 -24.11 22.07
N SER A 25 -23.67 -24.47 22.57
CA SER A 25 -22.75 -25.36 21.89
C SER A 25 -23.10 -26.83 22.11
N ARG A 26 -22.99 -27.65 21.07
CA ARG A 26 -23.18 -29.09 21.11
C ARG A 26 -21.91 -29.81 20.65
N TYR A 27 -21.42 -30.72 21.45
CA TYR A 27 -20.28 -31.56 21.04
C TYR A 27 -20.76 -32.74 20.20
N LEU A 28 -20.19 -32.92 19.01
CA LEU A 28 -20.62 -33.94 18.04
C LEU A 28 -19.97 -35.32 18.24
N GLY A 29 -18.94 -35.42 19.11
CA GLY A 29 -18.25 -36.66 19.37
C GLY A 29 -17.39 -37.19 18.22
N VAL A 30 -16.97 -38.47 18.36
CA VAL A 30 -16.16 -39.17 17.35
C VAL A 30 -17.04 -39.55 16.14
N PRO A 31 -16.57 -39.42 14.88
CA PRO A 31 -15.17 -39.19 14.48
C PRO A 31 -14.78 -37.73 14.33
N THR A 32 -15.70 -36.80 14.18
CA THR A 32 -15.41 -35.39 13.87
C THR A 32 -14.76 -34.67 15.04
N CYS A 33 -15.17 -34.99 16.26
CA CYS A 33 -14.77 -34.30 17.49
C CYS A 33 -14.99 -32.78 17.42
N ALA A 34 -15.92 -32.33 16.60
CA ALA A 34 -16.28 -30.94 16.40
C ALA A 34 -17.33 -30.45 17.41
N TYR A 35 -17.48 -29.14 17.51
CA TYR A 35 -18.59 -28.50 18.18
C TYR A 35 -19.51 -27.85 17.14
N GLU A 36 -20.79 -27.92 17.35
CA GLU A 36 -21.81 -27.24 16.60
C GLU A 36 -22.40 -26.11 17.44
N VAL A 37 -22.52 -24.93 16.87
CA VAL A 37 -23.16 -23.77 17.48
C VAL A 37 -24.03 -23.11 16.41
N GLY A 38 -25.34 -23.34 16.48
CA GLY A 38 -26.26 -22.91 15.42
C GLY A 38 -25.90 -23.54 14.06
N ASN A 39 -25.64 -22.70 13.07
CA ASN A 39 -25.19 -23.12 11.74
C ASN A 39 -23.65 -23.07 11.56
N CYS A 40 -22.90 -22.96 12.67
CA CYS A 40 -21.44 -22.98 12.67
C CYS A 40 -20.93 -24.31 13.21
N THR A 41 -19.88 -24.85 12.60
CA THR A 41 -19.12 -26.00 13.08
C THR A 41 -17.71 -25.59 13.44
N ILE A 42 -17.25 -25.94 14.66
CA ILE A 42 -15.90 -25.65 15.15
C ILE A 42 -15.14 -26.97 15.18
N ASP A 43 -14.10 -27.05 14.38
CA ASP A 43 -13.31 -28.27 14.23
C ASP A 43 -12.30 -28.47 15.38
N ARG A 44 -11.44 -29.51 15.26
CA ARG A 44 -10.43 -29.84 16.27
C ARG A 44 -9.33 -28.81 16.40
N SER A 45 -9.05 -28.07 15.34
CA SER A 45 -8.06 -26.99 15.32
C SER A 45 -8.59 -25.68 15.90
N GLY A 46 -9.91 -25.56 16.05
CA GLY A 46 -10.58 -24.33 16.47
C GLY A 46 -11.06 -23.48 15.29
N ALA A 47 -10.89 -23.94 14.05
CA ALA A 47 -11.44 -23.25 12.91
C ALA A 47 -12.96 -23.32 12.88
N VAL A 48 -13.61 -22.22 12.50
CA VAL A 48 -15.08 -22.10 12.43
C VAL A 48 -15.51 -22.20 10.98
N GLU A 49 -16.41 -23.13 10.68
CA GLU A 49 -17.01 -23.32 9.36
C GLU A 49 -18.48 -22.99 9.40
N THR A 50 -18.97 -22.24 8.40
CA THR A 50 -20.38 -21.95 8.18
C THR A 50 -20.68 -21.77 6.70
N GLU A 51 -21.90 -22.12 6.28
CA GLU A 51 -22.36 -21.92 4.91
C GLU A 51 -23.07 -20.57 4.72
N ASP A 52 -23.50 -19.93 5.81
CA ASP A 52 -24.21 -18.65 5.79
C ASP A 52 -23.23 -17.47 5.92
N GLU A 53 -23.18 -16.64 4.88
CA GLU A 53 -22.28 -15.50 4.77
C GLU A 53 -22.53 -14.45 5.87
N LYS A 54 -23.80 -14.18 6.21
CA LYS A 54 -24.14 -13.22 7.27
C LYS A 54 -23.67 -13.69 8.64
N THR A 55 -23.85 -14.98 8.91
CA THR A 55 -23.36 -15.60 10.15
C THR A 55 -21.83 -15.57 10.17
N ALA A 56 -21.18 -15.83 9.04
CA ALA A 56 -19.71 -15.76 8.92
C ALA A 56 -19.17 -14.37 9.24
N GLU A 57 -19.78 -13.31 8.71
CA GLU A 57 -19.39 -11.93 9.00
C GLU A 57 -19.58 -11.56 10.48
N MET A 58 -20.73 -11.94 11.06
CA MET A 58 -21.04 -11.69 12.47
C MET A 58 -20.06 -12.39 13.40
N VAL A 59 -19.78 -13.67 13.14
CA VAL A 59 -18.83 -14.47 13.93
C VAL A 59 -17.41 -13.91 13.76
N ARG A 60 -17.02 -13.54 12.55
CA ARG A 60 -15.71 -12.96 12.27
C ARG A 60 -15.52 -11.64 13.03
N ALA A 61 -16.49 -10.74 12.98
CA ALA A 61 -16.44 -9.48 13.71
C ALA A 61 -16.30 -9.69 15.22
N GLY A 62 -17.12 -10.58 15.79
CA GLY A 62 -17.08 -10.86 17.23
C GLY A 62 -15.82 -11.60 17.69
N LEU A 63 -15.25 -12.50 16.88
CA LEU A 63 -13.97 -13.16 17.18
C LEU A 63 -12.79 -12.19 17.08
N LEU A 64 -12.86 -11.23 16.16
CA LEU A 64 -11.86 -10.17 16.03
C LEU A 64 -11.87 -9.25 17.25
N GLU A 65 -13.04 -8.84 17.69
CA GLU A 65 -13.22 -7.99 18.88
C GLU A 65 -12.69 -8.67 20.15
N GLN A 66 -12.77 -10.00 20.24
CA GLN A 66 -12.24 -10.80 21.34
C GLN A 66 -10.76 -11.20 21.16
N GLY A 67 -10.11 -10.80 20.05
CA GLY A 67 -8.71 -11.13 19.77
C GLY A 67 -8.45 -12.62 19.48
N LEU A 68 -9.48 -13.38 19.10
CA LEU A 68 -9.40 -14.82 18.81
C LEU A 68 -9.09 -15.10 17.32
N ILE A 69 -9.14 -14.09 16.50
CA ILE A 69 -8.63 -14.09 15.14
C ILE A 69 -7.76 -12.85 14.96
N GLU A 70 -6.76 -12.98 14.13
CA GLU A 70 -6.04 -11.82 13.65
C GLU A 70 -6.97 -11.06 12.68
N SER A 71 -6.95 -9.74 12.76
CA SER A 71 -7.52 -8.93 11.69
C SER A 71 -6.98 -9.51 10.39
N PRO A 72 -7.81 -9.80 9.36
CA PRO A 72 -7.23 -10.02 8.06
C PRO A 72 -6.37 -8.79 7.84
N GLN A 73 -5.06 -8.96 7.87
CA GLN A 73 -4.19 -7.98 7.26
C GLN A 73 -4.74 -7.94 5.85
N ALA A 74 -5.48 -6.87 5.52
CA ALA A 74 -5.72 -6.54 4.14
C ALA A 74 -4.33 -6.65 3.54
N GLU A 75 -4.13 -7.62 2.65
CA GLU A 75 -2.87 -7.71 1.92
C GLU A 75 -2.71 -6.31 1.36
N VAL A 76 -1.82 -5.54 1.97
CA VAL A 76 -1.55 -4.17 1.53
C VAL A 76 -0.80 -4.39 0.24
N GLU A 77 -1.55 -4.43 -0.86
CA GLU A 77 -0.96 -4.65 -2.18
C GLU A 77 -0.01 -3.51 -2.53
N GLU A 78 -0.30 -2.31 -2.01
CA GLU A 78 0.46 -1.09 -2.29
C GLU A 78 0.48 -0.17 -1.06
N THR A 79 1.61 0.52 -0.88
CA THR A 79 1.76 1.59 0.11
C THR A 79 1.78 2.93 -0.61
N THR A 80 0.87 3.85 -0.27
CA THR A 80 0.85 5.19 -0.87
C THR A 80 1.39 6.22 0.10
N VAL A 81 2.42 6.94 -0.33
CA VAL A 81 2.96 8.12 0.36
C VAL A 81 2.52 9.37 -0.39
N SER A 82 1.75 10.24 0.26
CA SER A 82 1.26 11.48 -0.33
C SER A 82 2.06 12.69 0.16
N LEU A 83 2.50 13.53 -0.78
CA LEU A 83 3.25 14.73 -0.53
C LEU A 83 2.40 15.96 -0.95
N PRO A 84 2.10 16.92 -0.05
CA PRO A 84 1.42 18.14 -0.44
C PRO A 84 2.31 18.97 -1.36
N VAL A 85 1.80 19.31 -2.53
CA VAL A 85 2.50 20.16 -3.52
C VAL A 85 1.86 21.53 -3.65
N GLU A 86 0.92 21.87 -2.78
CA GLU A 86 0.31 23.19 -2.69
C GLU A 86 1.37 24.28 -2.53
N GLY A 87 1.22 25.36 -3.26
CA GLY A 87 2.18 26.46 -3.28
C GLY A 87 3.47 26.18 -4.04
N MET A 88 3.62 25.02 -4.67
CA MET A 88 4.71 24.80 -5.63
C MET A 88 4.38 25.48 -6.96
N THR A 89 5.38 26.14 -7.54
CA THR A 89 5.28 26.67 -8.90
C THR A 89 5.39 25.56 -9.93
N ALA A 90 4.96 25.81 -11.17
CA ALA A 90 5.15 24.87 -12.28
C ALA A 90 6.63 24.46 -12.44
N GLU A 91 7.56 25.41 -12.29
CA GLU A 91 9.01 25.13 -12.32
C GLU A 91 9.44 24.23 -11.15
N GLY A 92 8.86 24.43 -9.96
CA GLY A 92 9.12 23.57 -8.80
C GLY A 92 8.62 22.13 -9.02
N LEU A 93 7.44 21.96 -9.60
CA LEU A 93 6.88 20.65 -9.95
C LEU A 93 7.72 19.95 -11.04
N LYS A 94 8.13 20.70 -12.08
CA LYS A 94 9.04 20.22 -13.10
C LYS A 94 10.37 19.73 -12.50
N ASN A 95 10.96 20.54 -11.62
CA ASN A 95 12.20 20.19 -10.92
C ASN A 95 12.02 18.92 -10.08
N LEU A 96 10.86 18.72 -9.45
CA LEU A 96 10.57 17.51 -8.68
C LEU A 96 10.53 16.27 -9.59
N ILE A 97 9.86 16.34 -10.75
CA ILE A 97 9.87 15.25 -11.74
C ILE A 97 11.29 14.94 -12.20
N PHE A 98 12.11 15.94 -12.48
CA PHE A 98 13.50 15.74 -12.90
C PHE A 98 14.35 15.09 -11.79
N LEU A 99 14.14 15.47 -10.53
CA LEU A 99 14.81 14.83 -9.39
C LEU A 99 14.43 13.36 -9.28
N ILE A 100 13.13 13.05 -9.37
CA ILE A 100 12.65 11.66 -9.29
C ILE A 100 13.22 10.87 -10.48
N HIS A 101 13.14 11.39 -11.70
CA HIS A 101 13.72 10.76 -12.89
C HIS A 101 15.21 10.45 -12.72
N SER A 102 15.97 11.38 -12.17
CA SER A 102 17.41 11.17 -11.92
C SER A 102 17.71 10.13 -10.84
N LYS A 103 16.79 9.93 -9.89
CA LYS A 103 16.93 9.02 -8.76
C LYS A 103 16.17 7.70 -8.93
N GLN A 104 15.26 7.58 -9.90
CA GLN A 104 14.41 6.41 -10.08
C GLN A 104 15.21 5.09 -10.14
N TYR A 105 16.39 5.10 -10.77
CA TYR A 105 17.24 3.91 -10.82
C TYR A 105 17.69 3.44 -9.43
N LEU A 106 18.09 4.37 -8.56
CA LEU A 106 18.52 4.03 -7.20
C LEU A 106 17.35 3.56 -6.34
N ILE A 107 16.20 4.22 -6.48
CA ILE A 107 14.99 3.85 -5.76
C ILE A 107 14.52 2.47 -6.21
N ASN A 108 14.38 2.22 -7.50
CA ASN A 108 13.99 0.92 -8.05
C ASN A 108 14.93 -0.20 -7.58
N ARG A 109 16.23 0.09 -7.52
CA ARG A 109 17.22 -0.87 -7.02
C ARG A 109 17.04 -1.19 -5.53
N SER A 110 16.63 -0.22 -4.70
CA SER A 110 16.40 -0.45 -3.27
C SER A 110 15.20 -1.35 -3.01
N PHE A 111 14.22 -1.34 -3.91
CA PHE A 111 13.04 -2.22 -3.86
C PHE A 111 13.23 -3.53 -4.64
N ALA A 112 14.37 -3.71 -5.34
CA ALA A 112 14.64 -4.83 -6.24
C ALA A 112 13.61 -5.01 -7.38
N GLU A 113 12.79 -3.99 -7.65
CA GLU A 113 11.79 -3.95 -8.71
C GLU A 113 11.60 -2.54 -9.29
N GLU A 114 10.91 -2.44 -10.43
CA GLU A 114 10.57 -1.15 -11.03
C GLU A 114 9.38 -0.53 -10.29
N VAL A 115 9.66 0.30 -9.28
CA VAL A 115 8.66 1.07 -8.52
C VAL A 115 8.29 2.34 -9.24
N PHE A 116 9.30 3.09 -9.73
CA PHE A 116 9.10 4.33 -10.45
C PHE A 116 9.61 4.24 -11.87
N ARG A 117 8.79 4.75 -12.79
CA ARG A 117 9.16 5.01 -14.17
C ARG A 117 8.64 6.37 -14.57
N ILE A 118 9.55 7.23 -15.01
CA ILE A 118 9.27 8.50 -15.66
C ILE A 118 9.86 8.39 -17.05
N PRO A 119 9.04 8.45 -18.11
CA PRO A 119 9.52 8.33 -19.48
C PRO A 119 10.38 9.55 -19.85
N ALA A 120 11.34 9.34 -20.75
CA ALA A 120 12.24 10.40 -21.23
C ALA A 120 11.46 11.48 -21.98
N GLU A 121 10.43 11.08 -22.70
CA GLU A 121 9.55 11.96 -23.48
C GLU A 121 8.90 13.03 -22.58
N LEU A 122 8.44 12.66 -21.38
CA LEU A 122 7.91 13.61 -20.41
C LEU A 122 8.99 14.61 -19.96
N THR A 123 10.20 14.14 -19.70
CA THR A 123 11.29 15.04 -19.27
C THR A 123 11.77 15.95 -20.39
N GLU A 124 11.72 15.52 -21.64
CA GLU A 124 12.03 16.32 -22.81
C GLU A 124 10.96 17.38 -23.05
N GLU A 125 9.67 17.01 -22.98
CA GLU A 125 8.57 17.95 -23.11
C GLU A 125 8.62 19.00 -21.99
N LEU A 126 8.69 18.60 -20.74
CA LEU A 126 8.80 19.53 -19.61
C LEU A 126 10.04 20.40 -19.68
N GLY A 127 11.12 19.92 -20.29
CA GLY A 127 12.37 20.66 -20.47
C GLY A 127 12.30 21.77 -21.51
N SER A 128 11.48 21.59 -22.53
CA SER A 128 11.30 22.50 -23.67
C SER A 128 10.05 23.38 -23.57
N ALA A 129 9.04 22.94 -22.82
CA ALA A 129 7.77 23.64 -22.68
C ALA A 129 7.89 24.92 -21.83
N GLU A 130 7.21 25.97 -22.24
CA GLU A 130 6.88 27.10 -21.38
C GLU A 130 5.70 26.70 -20.50
N LEU A 131 5.93 26.68 -19.19
CA LEU A 131 4.94 26.29 -18.19
C LEU A 131 4.55 27.54 -17.39
N PRO A 132 3.56 28.30 -17.86
CA PRO A 132 3.17 29.57 -17.21
C PRO A 132 2.60 29.36 -15.82
N ASP A 133 1.94 28.23 -15.59
CA ASP A 133 1.28 27.90 -14.33
C ASP A 133 1.28 26.39 -14.04
N THR A 134 0.76 26.04 -12.88
CA THR A 134 0.65 24.67 -12.41
C THR A 134 -0.32 23.83 -13.26
N GLU A 135 -1.34 24.46 -13.84
CA GLU A 135 -2.31 23.75 -14.67
C GLU A 135 -1.68 23.28 -15.98
N ALA A 136 -0.87 24.13 -16.63
CA ALA A 136 -0.10 23.78 -17.80
C ALA A 136 0.86 22.59 -17.53
N PHE A 137 1.52 22.61 -16.36
CA PHE A 137 2.33 21.46 -15.91
C PHE A 137 1.50 20.20 -15.77
N LEU A 138 0.37 20.24 -15.08
CA LEU A 138 -0.49 19.08 -14.85
C LEU A 138 -1.06 18.54 -16.16
N GLN A 139 -1.33 19.37 -17.13
CA GLN A 139 -1.77 18.96 -18.46
C GLN A 139 -0.66 18.22 -19.22
N ALA A 140 0.56 18.75 -19.22
CA ALA A 140 1.73 18.09 -19.80
C ALA A 140 2.02 16.75 -19.09
N PHE A 141 1.90 16.68 -17.76
CA PHE A 141 2.04 15.43 -17.03
C PHE A 141 0.97 14.40 -17.40
N LYS A 142 -0.30 14.81 -17.51
CA LYS A 142 -1.42 13.93 -17.85
C LYS A 142 -1.27 13.31 -19.23
N SER A 143 -0.69 14.01 -20.21
CA SER A 143 -0.46 13.46 -21.56
C SER A 143 0.52 12.28 -21.57
N HIS A 144 1.36 12.15 -20.54
CA HIS A 144 2.32 11.06 -20.39
C HIS A 144 2.00 10.14 -19.20
N ALA A 145 0.84 10.29 -18.55
CA ALA A 145 0.50 9.56 -17.32
C ALA A 145 0.54 8.04 -17.49
N GLU A 146 0.12 7.52 -18.64
CA GLU A 146 0.16 6.07 -18.96
C GLU A 146 1.60 5.52 -19.03
N GLY A 147 2.56 6.34 -19.39
CA GLY A 147 3.98 5.97 -19.40
C GLY A 147 4.64 6.05 -18.03
N CYS A 148 4.03 6.75 -17.08
CA CYS A 148 4.53 6.89 -15.72
C CYS A 148 4.11 5.69 -14.87
N LYS A 149 5.00 5.27 -13.95
CA LYS A 149 4.68 4.27 -12.92
C LYS A 149 5.02 4.83 -11.55
N GLY A 150 4.19 4.51 -10.56
CA GLY A 150 4.44 4.79 -9.15
C GLY A 150 4.29 6.26 -8.74
N ILE A 151 3.92 7.16 -9.65
CA ILE A 151 3.69 8.58 -9.34
C ILE A 151 2.39 9.08 -9.97
N GLY A 152 1.71 9.96 -9.24
CA GLY A 152 0.49 10.61 -9.71
C GLY A 152 0.23 11.94 -9.02
N PHE A 153 -0.67 12.74 -9.57
CA PHE A 153 -1.12 14.00 -8.96
C PHE A 153 -2.64 13.95 -8.77
N PHE A 154 -3.10 14.25 -7.57
CA PHE A 154 -4.51 14.37 -7.23
C PHE A 154 -4.70 15.31 -6.03
N ASP A 155 -5.76 16.09 -6.01
CA ASP A 155 -6.16 16.97 -4.91
C ASP A 155 -5.03 17.82 -4.31
N GLY A 156 -4.20 18.44 -5.16
CA GLY A 156 -3.07 19.25 -4.71
C GLY A 156 -1.92 18.46 -4.06
N LYS A 157 -1.91 17.15 -4.23
CA LYS A 157 -0.88 16.24 -3.71
C LYS A 157 -0.23 15.47 -4.84
N MET A 158 1.04 15.16 -4.64
CA MET A 158 1.73 14.13 -5.41
C MET A 158 1.70 12.83 -4.62
N ALA A 159 1.24 11.76 -5.23
CA ALA A 159 1.25 10.43 -4.67
C ALA A 159 2.43 9.61 -5.20
N PHE A 160 3.05 8.88 -4.30
CA PHE A 160 4.03 7.85 -4.59
C PHE A 160 3.42 6.49 -4.23
N THR A 161 3.19 5.65 -5.23
CA THR A 161 2.70 4.29 -5.04
C THR A 161 3.89 3.33 -5.00
N LEU A 162 4.05 2.67 -3.88
CA LEU A 162 5.13 1.74 -3.56
C LEU A 162 4.54 0.33 -3.42
N PRO A 163 5.34 -0.75 -3.59
CA PRO A 163 4.92 -2.08 -3.19
C PRO A 163 4.49 -2.11 -1.73
N ALA A 164 3.80 -3.17 -1.32
CA ALA A 164 3.47 -3.38 0.08
C ALA A 164 4.72 -3.31 0.96
N ILE A 165 4.73 -2.36 1.90
CA ILE A 165 5.83 -2.17 2.85
C ILE A 165 5.30 -2.45 4.24
N ASN A 166 5.79 -3.52 4.86
CA ASN A 166 5.45 -3.89 6.24
C ASN A 166 6.41 -3.28 7.28
N ASP A 167 7.50 -2.67 6.81
CA ASP A 167 8.50 -2.03 7.67
C ASP A 167 8.20 -0.53 7.84
N PRO A 168 7.78 -0.07 9.03
CA PRO A 168 7.49 1.33 9.29
C PRO A 168 8.71 2.25 9.08
N ASP A 169 9.91 1.76 9.34
CA ASP A 169 11.14 2.55 9.19
C ASP A 169 11.43 2.80 7.70
N MET A 170 11.13 1.84 6.83
CA MET A 170 11.25 2.03 5.39
C MET A 170 10.23 3.05 4.86
N ILE A 171 8.99 3.02 5.34
CA ILE A 171 7.95 4.01 4.99
C ILE A 171 8.41 5.41 5.44
N LEU A 172 8.92 5.53 6.66
CA LEU A 172 9.41 6.78 7.22
C LEU A 172 10.60 7.31 6.42
N ALA A 173 11.58 6.46 6.12
CA ALA A 173 12.75 6.82 5.33
C ALA A 173 12.36 7.31 3.92
N PHE A 174 11.41 6.62 3.26
CA PHE A 174 10.92 7.06 1.95
C PHE A 174 10.15 8.40 2.05
N THR A 175 9.35 8.59 3.08
CA THR A 175 8.63 9.83 3.33
C THR A 175 9.60 11.01 3.50
N HIS A 176 10.69 10.81 4.25
CA HIS A 176 11.74 11.81 4.41
C HIS A 176 12.46 12.10 3.08
N LEU A 177 12.74 11.07 2.29
CA LEU A 177 13.34 11.23 0.96
C LEU A 177 12.44 12.06 0.04
N ALA A 178 11.15 11.75 -0.03
CA ALA A 178 10.18 12.46 -0.84
C ALA A 178 10.07 13.94 -0.41
N ALA A 179 9.99 14.20 0.89
CA ALA A 179 9.97 15.55 1.45
C ALA A 179 11.25 16.34 1.12
N ALA A 180 12.42 15.72 1.24
CA ALA A 180 13.70 16.34 0.91
C ALA A 180 13.81 16.69 -0.59
N MET A 181 13.35 15.79 -1.47
CA MET A 181 13.29 16.05 -2.92
C MET A 181 12.36 17.24 -3.24
N ALA A 182 11.18 17.31 -2.59
CA ALA A 182 10.27 18.43 -2.79
C ALA A 182 10.85 19.76 -2.28
N GLN A 183 11.51 19.75 -1.13
CA GLN A 183 12.18 20.93 -0.59
C GLN A 183 13.30 21.39 -1.54
N GLN A 184 14.10 20.47 -2.05
CA GLN A 184 15.15 20.77 -3.02
C GLN A 184 14.55 21.36 -4.31
N ALA A 185 13.45 20.78 -4.82
CA ALA A 185 12.77 21.24 -6.02
C ALA A 185 12.23 22.67 -5.89
N ARG A 186 11.71 23.04 -4.70
CA ARG A 186 11.23 24.41 -4.40
C ARG A 186 12.38 25.43 -4.35
N GLY A 187 13.52 25.03 -3.82
CA GLY A 187 14.67 25.94 -3.60
C GLY A 187 15.55 26.17 -4.82
N GLN A 188 15.47 25.36 -5.84
CA GLN A 188 16.34 25.45 -7.02
C GLN A 188 15.64 26.12 -8.20
N LYS A 189 16.29 27.10 -8.81
CA LYS A 189 15.75 27.81 -9.97
C LYS A 189 15.66 26.93 -11.23
N ARG A 190 16.53 25.93 -11.37
CA ARG A 190 16.55 24.98 -12.50
C ARG A 190 17.30 23.71 -12.14
N ILE A 191 16.67 22.57 -12.31
CA ILE A 191 17.29 21.25 -12.28
C ILE A 191 17.39 20.76 -13.71
N ARG A 192 18.56 20.26 -14.13
CA ARG A 192 18.69 19.59 -15.43
C ARG A 192 18.25 18.15 -15.28
N PRO A 193 17.51 17.59 -16.26
CA PRO A 193 17.22 16.16 -16.28
C PRO A 193 18.54 15.42 -16.59
N GLU A 194 19.25 15.04 -15.54
CA GLU A 194 20.42 14.19 -15.71
C GLU A 194 19.95 12.76 -15.98
N ARG A 195 20.52 12.13 -17.01
CA ARG A 195 20.29 10.71 -17.26
C ARG A 195 20.65 9.92 -16.01
N PRO A 196 19.82 8.92 -15.62
CA PRO A 196 20.14 8.07 -14.47
C PRO A 196 21.57 7.55 -14.62
N SER A 197 22.40 7.80 -13.60
CA SER A 197 23.81 7.44 -13.62
C SER A 197 23.97 5.93 -13.85
N ARG A 198 24.39 5.54 -15.03
CA ARG A 198 24.70 4.15 -15.42
C ARG A 198 26.03 3.65 -14.86
N LYS A 199 26.66 4.37 -13.95
CA LYS A 199 27.97 4.00 -13.41
C LYS A 199 27.87 3.23 -12.10
N MET A 200 27.57 1.93 -12.18
CA MET A 200 28.38 0.97 -11.46
C MET A 200 28.95 0.00 -12.50
N LYS A 201 30.13 0.29 -12.98
CA LYS A 201 30.98 -0.70 -13.63
C LYS A 201 31.25 -1.80 -12.60
N ASN A 202 30.96 -3.05 -13.00
CA ASN A 202 31.44 -4.24 -12.36
C ASN A 202 32.89 -4.04 -11.92
N THR A 203 33.13 -4.03 -10.63
CA THR A 203 34.46 -4.34 -10.10
C THR A 203 34.40 -5.83 -9.77
N THR A 204 35.08 -6.58 -10.59
CA THR A 204 35.44 -7.99 -10.44
C THR A 204 36.09 -8.23 -9.10
#